data_1eec44e31fc5fbc9953ddfda2d0e9937
#
_entry.id   1eec44e31fc5fbc9953ddfda2d0e9937
#
_cell.length_a   1.000
_cell.length_b   1.000
_cell.length_c   1.000
_cell.angle_alpha   90.00
_cell.angle_beta   90.00
_cell.angle_gamma   90.00
#
_symmetry.space_group_name_H-M   'P 1'
#
loop_
_entity.id
_entity.type
_entity.pdbx_description
1 polymer ?
#
loop_
_entity_poly.entity_id
_entity_poly.type
_entity_poly.pdbx_seq_one_letter_code
_entity_poly.pdbx_strand_id
1 'polypeptide(L)'
;SGVIIFSLIAIILDGGYSLLFIMLDALFAFLYVCNIALDFNFKKGQNKIIRESKYHVALQQLQREEQLNLEFANFLHDDILQDLLSVKNMMKKADRPEVQKIITETLDNMNTYIREQMQDYHPTLLPKLTIKENYQNLLDGISQSFPNRNTCVSFDCSDSLFLVEPYNIFVYRLLKELVTNIYKHSTGEKAWITLTQDNGIIILNVSDNGTVDADVLSSADRLKHRGLAMITERVKDMDGSVTISNNHPHGICVQTILPMKGDVSYQHFVSR
;
A
#
# COMPACT_ATOMS: atom_id res chain seq x y z
N SER A 1 -3.07 -10.28 -51.44
CA SER A 1 -2.41 -11.25 -52.33
C SER A 1 -3.38 -12.32 -52.85
N GLY A 2 -4.33 -12.83 -52.06
CA GLY A 2 -5.28 -13.89 -52.46
C GLY A 2 -6.26 -13.43 -53.53
N VAL A 3 -6.78 -12.23 -53.48
CA VAL A 3 -7.74 -11.67 -54.44
C VAL A 3 -7.17 -11.61 -55.84
N ILE A 4 -5.90 -11.20 -56.00
CA ILE A 4 -5.22 -11.11 -57.30
C ILE A 4 -5.01 -12.49 -57.92
N ILE A 5 -4.73 -13.52 -57.11
CA ILE A 5 -4.52 -14.89 -57.57
C ILE A 5 -5.82 -15.51 -58.11
N PHE A 6 -6.95 -15.27 -57.40
CA PHE A 6 -8.26 -15.79 -57.87
C PHE A 6 -8.73 -15.10 -59.14
N SER A 7 -8.53 -13.78 -59.28
CA SER A 7 -8.87 -13.05 -60.50
C SER A 7 -8.04 -13.52 -61.71
N LEU A 8 -6.78 -13.86 -61.51
CA LEU A 8 -5.92 -14.43 -62.55
C LEU A 8 -6.37 -15.85 -62.99
N ILE A 9 -6.77 -16.69 -62.03
CA ILE A 9 -7.33 -18.02 -62.31
C ILE A 9 -8.67 -17.92 -63.04
N ALA A 10 -9.52 -16.95 -62.73
CA ALA A 10 -10.81 -16.72 -63.36
C ALA A 10 -10.67 -16.32 -64.85
N ILE A 11 -9.62 -15.59 -65.18
CA ILE A 11 -9.31 -15.21 -66.59
C ILE A 11 -8.83 -16.41 -67.43
N ILE A 12 -8.22 -17.42 -66.80
CA ILE A 12 -7.67 -18.60 -67.45
C ILE A 12 -8.76 -19.66 -67.70
N LEU A 13 -9.78 -19.74 -66.88
CA LEU A 13 -10.90 -20.67 -66.92
C LEU A 13 -12.04 -20.08 -67.77
N ASP A 14 -12.16 -20.52 -69.06
CA ASP A 14 -13.05 -19.99 -70.05
C ASP A 14 -14.56 -19.95 -69.65
N GLY A 15 -15.16 -18.83 -69.71
CA GLY A 15 -16.54 -18.46 -69.99
C GLY A 15 -17.61 -18.65 -68.91
N GLY A 16 -17.72 -19.69 -68.20
CA GLY A 16 -18.88 -19.99 -67.38
C GLY A 16 -18.64 -19.76 -65.84
N TYR A 17 -17.44 -19.94 -65.39
CA TYR A 17 -17.06 -19.84 -64.00
C TYR A 17 -16.52 -18.47 -63.57
N SER A 18 -16.27 -17.58 -64.54
CA SER A 18 -15.67 -16.27 -64.28
C SER A 18 -16.53 -15.40 -63.37
N LEU A 19 -17.84 -15.44 -63.54
CA LEU A 19 -18.77 -14.66 -62.73
C LEU A 19 -18.80 -15.10 -61.29
N LEU A 20 -18.73 -16.41 -61.07
CA LEU A 20 -18.67 -17.01 -59.73
C LEU A 20 -17.39 -16.60 -58.97
N PHE A 21 -16.24 -16.61 -59.64
CA PHE A 21 -14.96 -16.22 -59.05
C PHE A 21 -14.92 -14.72 -58.75
N ILE A 22 -15.47 -13.86 -59.57
CA ILE A 22 -15.60 -12.41 -59.30
C ILE A 22 -16.50 -12.17 -58.11
N MET A 23 -17.61 -12.88 -57.95
CA MET A 23 -18.48 -12.79 -56.77
C MET A 23 -17.79 -13.28 -55.50
N LEU A 24 -17.00 -14.36 -55.57
CA LEU A 24 -16.21 -14.86 -54.44
C LEU A 24 -15.12 -13.85 -54.02
N ASP A 25 -14.40 -13.27 -54.94
CA ASP A 25 -13.40 -12.22 -54.66
C ASP A 25 -14.05 -11.00 -54.02
N ALA A 26 -15.20 -10.54 -54.51
CA ALA A 26 -15.95 -9.45 -53.90
C ALA A 26 -16.41 -9.77 -52.49
N LEU A 27 -16.87 -11.02 -52.23
CA LEU A 27 -17.26 -11.48 -50.91
C LEU A 27 -16.07 -11.53 -49.95
N PHE A 28 -14.92 -12.07 -50.38
CA PHE A 28 -13.71 -12.09 -49.56
C PHE A 28 -13.20 -10.66 -49.25
N ALA A 29 -13.22 -9.77 -50.23
CA ALA A 29 -12.87 -8.38 -50.04
C ALA A 29 -13.80 -7.68 -48.99
N PHE A 30 -15.11 -7.92 -49.12
CA PHE A 30 -16.10 -7.42 -48.16
C PHE A 30 -15.87 -7.96 -46.75
N LEU A 31 -15.68 -9.29 -46.58
CA LEU A 31 -15.40 -9.91 -45.31
C LEU A 31 -14.09 -9.38 -44.69
N TYR A 32 -13.07 -9.14 -45.49
CA TYR A 32 -11.81 -8.56 -45.04
C TYR A 32 -11.98 -7.13 -44.52
N VAL A 33 -12.74 -6.29 -45.23
CA VAL A 33 -13.07 -4.92 -44.79
C VAL A 33 -13.89 -4.93 -43.51
N CYS A 34 -14.89 -5.83 -43.42
CA CYS A 34 -15.67 -6.01 -42.19
C CYS A 34 -14.81 -6.44 -41.04
N ASN A 35 -13.87 -7.35 -41.22
CA ASN A 35 -12.95 -7.81 -40.15
C ASN A 35 -12.07 -6.65 -39.65
N ILE A 36 -11.51 -5.83 -40.55
CA ILE A 36 -10.73 -4.65 -40.19
C ILE A 36 -11.60 -3.64 -39.42
N ALA A 37 -12.82 -3.39 -39.86
CA ALA A 37 -13.74 -2.48 -39.19
C ALA A 37 -14.11 -2.96 -37.77
N LEU A 38 -14.34 -4.25 -37.59
CA LEU A 38 -14.60 -4.87 -36.29
C LEU A 38 -13.39 -4.77 -35.35
N ASP A 39 -12.19 -5.09 -35.85
CA ASP A 39 -10.95 -5.00 -35.06
C ASP A 39 -10.67 -3.54 -34.65
N PHE A 40 -10.88 -2.59 -35.55
CA PHE A 40 -10.75 -1.16 -35.24
C PHE A 40 -11.73 -0.70 -34.16
N ASN A 41 -13.00 -1.08 -34.27
CA ASN A 41 -14.02 -0.74 -33.28
C ASN A 41 -13.75 -1.40 -31.94
N PHE A 42 -13.28 -2.65 -31.92
CA PHE A 42 -12.91 -3.35 -30.72
C PHE A 42 -11.73 -2.68 -30.00
N LYS A 43 -10.67 -2.34 -30.73
CA LYS A 43 -9.52 -1.60 -30.19
C LYS A 43 -9.90 -0.22 -29.67
N LYS A 44 -10.78 0.48 -30.39
CA LYS A 44 -11.30 1.80 -29.95
C LYS A 44 -12.10 1.67 -28.66
N GLY A 45 -12.91 0.63 -28.52
CA GLY A 45 -13.67 0.34 -27.29
C GLY A 45 -12.74 0.03 -26.12
N GLN A 46 -11.75 -0.82 -26.31
CA GLN A 46 -10.76 -1.17 -25.29
C GLN A 46 -9.96 0.06 -24.84
N ASN A 47 -9.48 0.88 -25.77
CA ASN A 47 -8.75 2.10 -25.44
C ASN A 47 -9.60 3.11 -24.65
N LYS A 48 -10.91 3.17 -24.92
CA LYS A 48 -11.84 4.01 -24.15
C LYS A 48 -11.96 3.53 -22.71
N ILE A 49 -12.14 2.22 -22.48
CA ILE A 49 -12.26 1.61 -21.15
C ILE A 49 -10.97 1.83 -20.34
N ILE A 50 -9.80 1.61 -20.96
CA ILE A 50 -8.50 1.82 -20.30
C ILE A 50 -8.32 3.32 -19.94
N ARG A 51 -8.75 4.23 -20.78
CA ARG A 51 -8.66 5.67 -20.53
C ARG A 51 -9.58 6.11 -19.40
N GLU A 52 -10.80 5.60 -19.35
CA GLU A 52 -11.75 5.86 -18.26
C GLU A 52 -11.24 5.29 -16.94
N SER A 53 -10.71 4.07 -16.93
CA SER A 53 -10.10 3.46 -15.75
C SER A 53 -8.92 4.29 -15.23
N LYS A 54 -7.99 4.71 -16.09
CA LYS A 54 -6.86 5.57 -15.71
C LYS A 54 -7.33 6.93 -15.17
N TYR A 55 -8.36 7.50 -15.75
CA TYR A 55 -8.94 8.76 -15.28
C TYR A 55 -9.53 8.61 -13.87
N HIS A 56 -10.28 7.54 -13.61
CA HIS A 56 -10.84 7.29 -12.29
C HIS A 56 -9.75 7.07 -11.22
N VAL A 57 -8.69 6.32 -11.55
CA VAL A 57 -7.55 6.12 -10.64
C VAL A 57 -6.86 7.46 -10.34
N ALA A 58 -6.61 8.28 -11.36
CA ALA A 58 -6.00 9.59 -11.18
C ALA A 58 -6.89 10.53 -10.34
N LEU A 59 -8.21 10.50 -10.57
CA LEU A 59 -9.16 11.29 -9.80
C LEU A 59 -9.18 10.86 -8.31
N GLN A 60 -9.17 9.56 -8.04
CA GLN A 60 -9.10 9.04 -6.68
C GLN A 60 -7.79 9.42 -5.98
N GLN A 61 -6.68 9.42 -6.72
CA GLN A 61 -5.39 9.88 -6.17
C GLN A 61 -5.43 11.36 -5.81
N LEU A 62 -5.95 12.21 -6.70
CA LEU A 62 -6.11 13.65 -6.44
C LEU A 62 -7.03 13.92 -5.25
N GLN A 63 -8.17 13.23 -5.16
CA GLN A 63 -9.08 13.37 -4.01
C GLN A 63 -8.41 12.97 -2.69
N ARG A 64 -7.62 11.90 -2.72
CA ARG A 64 -6.88 11.43 -1.56
C ARG A 64 -5.80 12.42 -1.13
N GLU A 65 -5.09 13.00 -2.09
CA GLU A 65 -4.07 14.03 -1.85
C GLU A 65 -4.68 15.31 -1.27
N GLU A 66 -5.82 15.74 -1.79
CA GLU A 66 -6.55 16.89 -1.29
C GLU A 66 -7.10 16.66 0.13
N GLN A 67 -7.63 15.47 0.40
CA GLN A 67 -8.07 15.09 1.74
C GLN A 67 -6.90 15.07 2.74
N LEU A 68 -5.75 14.52 2.37
CA LEU A 68 -4.55 14.54 3.20
C LEU A 68 -4.07 15.97 3.48
N ASN A 69 -4.08 16.84 2.47
CA ASN A 69 -3.71 18.25 2.62
C ASN A 69 -4.67 18.99 3.55
N LEU A 70 -5.96 18.69 3.47
CA LEU A 70 -6.99 19.27 4.35
C LEU A 70 -6.81 18.80 5.81
N GLU A 71 -6.59 17.50 6.02
CA GLU A 71 -6.33 16.93 7.33
C GLU A 71 -5.06 17.52 7.95
N PHE A 72 -4.00 17.68 7.14
CA PHE A 72 -2.76 18.31 7.57
C PHE A 72 -2.93 19.80 7.90
N ALA A 73 -3.71 20.55 7.09
CA ALA A 73 -4.00 21.96 7.37
C ALA A 73 -4.81 22.13 8.65
N ASN A 74 -5.79 21.27 8.91
CA ASN A 74 -6.57 21.28 10.15
C ASN A 74 -5.70 20.94 11.36
N PHE A 75 -4.84 19.94 11.25
CA PHE A 75 -3.86 19.60 12.27
C PHE A 75 -2.92 20.76 12.60
N LEU A 76 -2.38 21.46 11.59
CA LEU A 76 -1.53 22.63 11.80
C LEU A 76 -2.28 23.77 12.48
N HIS A 77 -3.54 23.98 12.09
CA HIS A 77 -4.33 25.08 12.60
C HIS A 77 -4.85 24.83 14.03
N ASP A 78 -5.44 23.67 14.26
CA ASP A 78 -6.19 23.42 15.50
C ASP A 78 -5.28 22.94 16.64
N ASP A 79 -4.26 22.13 16.33
CA ASP A 79 -3.40 21.56 17.36
C ASP A 79 -2.11 22.38 17.55
N ILE A 80 -1.32 22.57 16.48
CA ILE A 80 -0.01 23.21 16.61
C ILE A 80 -0.13 24.72 16.90
N LEU A 81 -1.03 25.42 16.23
CA LEU A 81 -1.17 26.86 16.38
C LEU A 81 -1.74 27.23 17.76
N GLN A 82 -2.67 26.42 18.29
CA GLN A 82 -3.21 26.60 19.63
C GLN A 82 -2.18 26.35 20.71
N ASP A 83 -1.36 25.30 20.58
CA ASP A 83 -0.29 24.98 21.51
C ASP A 83 0.81 26.07 21.50
N LEU A 84 1.21 26.55 20.31
CA LEU A 84 2.13 27.68 20.19
C LEU A 84 1.60 28.96 20.84
N LEU A 85 0.30 29.27 20.69
CA LEU A 85 -0.34 30.42 21.36
C LEU A 85 -0.36 30.24 22.87
N SER A 86 -0.60 29.03 23.36
CA SER A 86 -0.55 28.70 24.78
C SER A 86 0.85 28.91 25.34
N VAL A 87 1.88 28.35 24.69
CA VAL A 87 3.30 28.55 25.06
C VAL A 87 3.67 30.04 25.05
N LYS A 88 3.27 30.79 23.99
CA LYS A 88 3.51 32.26 23.92
C LYS A 88 2.88 33.00 25.06
N ASN A 89 1.68 32.62 25.48
CA ASN A 89 1.02 33.25 26.62
C ASN A 89 1.68 32.90 27.97
N MET A 90 2.19 31.66 28.12
CA MET A 90 2.97 31.24 29.29
C MET A 90 4.33 31.94 29.37
N MET A 91 5.01 32.17 28.23
CA MET A 91 6.28 32.89 28.19
C MET A 91 6.17 34.32 28.76
N LYS A 92 5.02 34.98 28.69
CA LYS A 92 4.81 36.29 29.31
C LYS A 92 4.86 36.25 30.85
N LYS A 93 4.81 35.06 31.45
CA LYS A 93 4.84 34.80 32.90
C LYS A 93 6.08 33.98 33.30
N ALA A 94 7.09 33.92 32.43
CA ALA A 94 8.21 32.98 32.53
C ALA A 94 9.22 33.26 33.65
N ASP A 95 9.07 34.33 34.41
CA ASP A 95 9.94 34.63 35.57
C ASP A 95 9.75 33.66 36.74
N ARG A 96 8.81 32.74 36.64
CA ARG A 96 8.55 31.72 37.67
C ARG A 96 9.05 30.34 37.19
N PRO A 97 9.86 29.64 38.03
CA PRO A 97 10.40 28.32 37.67
C PRO A 97 9.33 27.27 37.32
N GLU A 98 8.17 27.34 38.00
CA GLU A 98 7.02 26.48 37.75
C GLU A 98 6.45 26.67 36.33
N VAL A 99 6.42 27.92 35.84
CA VAL A 99 5.93 28.24 34.50
C VAL A 99 6.93 27.78 33.43
N GLN A 100 8.23 27.87 33.67
CA GLN A 100 9.26 27.39 32.80
C GLN A 100 9.15 25.87 32.63
N LYS A 101 8.89 25.11 33.69
CA LYS A 101 8.67 23.66 33.65
C LYS A 101 7.45 23.31 32.77
N ILE A 102 6.32 24.00 32.97
CA ILE A 102 5.10 23.75 32.16
C ILE A 102 5.34 24.08 30.69
N ILE A 103 6.08 25.14 30.38
CA ILE A 103 6.45 25.51 29.01
C ILE A 103 7.28 24.38 28.36
N THR A 104 8.29 23.88 29.07
CA THR A 104 9.15 22.80 28.58
C THR A 104 8.35 21.53 28.32
N GLU A 105 7.52 21.11 29.28
CA GLU A 105 6.67 19.92 29.14
C GLU A 105 5.68 20.07 27.95
N THR A 106 5.10 21.26 27.76
CA THR A 106 4.19 21.52 26.63
C THR A 106 4.92 21.45 25.29
N LEU A 107 6.14 22.00 25.20
CA LEU A 107 6.95 21.95 24.00
C LEU A 107 7.42 20.52 23.67
N ASP A 108 7.77 19.73 24.69
CA ASP A 108 8.18 18.34 24.51
C ASP A 108 7.01 17.47 24.05
N ASN A 109 5.84 17.65 24.63
CA ASN A 109 4.60 16.98 24.21
C ASN A 109 4.24 17.34 22.76
N MET A 110 4.33 18.62 22.41
CA MET A 110 4.07 19.12 21.06
C MET A 110 5.06 18.54 20.04
N ASN A 111 6.36 18.49 20.39
CA ASN A 111 7.38 17.89 19.52
C ASN A 111 7.14 16.39 19.29
N THR A 112 6.73 15.67 20.35
CA THR A 112 6.36 14.26 20.26
C THR A 112 5.14 14.07 19.36
N TYR A 113 4.09 14.87 19.57
CA TYR A 113 2.86 14.82 18.79
C TYR A 113 3.09 15.15 17.30
N ILE A 114 3.89 16.19 16.99
CA ILE A 114 4.27 16.50 15.60
C ILE A 114 5.01 15.33 14.95
N ARG A 115 5.94 14.69 15.67
CA ARG A 115 6.66 13.52 15.16
C ARG A 115 5.74 12.35 14.86
N GLU A 116 4.81 12.04 15.74
CA GLU A 116 3.81 10.98 15.55
C GLU A 116 2.95 11.25 14.32
N GLN A 117 2.44 12.47 14.17
CA GLN A 117 1.67 12.86 13.01
C GLN A 117 2.49 12.82 11.72
N MET A 118 3.73 13.32 11.73
CA MET A 118 4.61 13.22 10.57
C MET A 118 4.90 11.77 10.17
N GLN A 119 5.04 10.86 11.14
CA GLN A 119 5.20 9.43 10.86
C GLN A 119 3.95 8.81 10.23
N ASP A 120 2.75 9.27 10.60
CA ASP A 120 1.50 8.80 10.01
C ASP A 120 1.30 9.30 8.57
N TYR A 121 1.71 10.54 8.29
CA TYR A 121 1.60 11.13 6.96
C TYR A 121 2.73 10.69 6.01
N HIS A 122 3.96 10.61 6.49
CA HIS A 122 5.11 10.25 5.66
C HIS A 122 6.23 9.61 6.51
N PRO A 123 6.21 8.29 6.72
CA PRO A 123 7.20 7.58 7.55
C PRO A 123 8.66 7.78 7.13
N THR A 124 8.90 8.23 5.89
CA THR A 124 10.22 8.44 5.30
C THR A 124 10.75 9.87 5.42
N LEU A 125 9.99 10.80 6.05
CA LEU A 125 10.44 12.19 6.27
C LEU A 125 11.53 12.34 7.35
N LEU A 126 11.98 11.24 7.96
CA LEU A 126 13.14 11.23 8.83
C LEU A 126 14.39 10.77 8.05
N PRO A 127 15.03 11.64 7.24
CA PRO A 127 16.04 11.25 6.23
C PRO A 127 17.36 10.74 6.81
N LYS A 128 17.46 10.57 8.13
CA LYS A 128 18.67 10.13 8.82
C LYS A 128 18.55 8.75 9.48
N LEU A 129 17.39 8.11 9.45
CA LEU A 129 17.16 6.82 10.08
C LEU A 129 17.14 5.70 9.05
N THR A 130 17.72 4.57 9.40
CA THR A 130 17.55 3.32 8.64
C THR A 130 16.10 2.84 8.74
N ILE A 131 15.68 1.98 7.82
CA ILE A 131 14.34 1.35 7.89
C ILE A 131 14.13 0.64 9.23
N LYS A 132 15.15 -0.06 9.72
CA LYS A 132 15.11 -0.74 11.00
C LYS A 132 14.87 0.22 12.16
N GLU A 133 15.61 1.32 12.22
CA GLU A 133 15.43 2.36 13.26
C GLU A 133 14.04 3.00 13.19
N ASN A 134 13.54 3.27 11.98
CA ASN A 134 12.19 3.79 11.79
C ASN A 134 11.11 2.85 12.33
N TYR A 135 11.25 1.57 12.04
CA TYR A 135 10.29 0.57 12.51
C TYR A 135 10.42 0.31 14.00
N GLN A 136 11.64 0.34 14.55
CA GLN A 136 11.85 0.25 15.99
C GLN A 136 11.17 1.43 16.73
N ASN A 137 11.34 2.65 16.22
CA ASN A 137 10.66 3.84 16.77
C ASN A 137 9.13 3.72 16.73
N LEU A 138 8.58 3.16 15.64
CA LEU A 138 7.15 2.85 15.55
C LEU A 138 6.71 1.89 16.66
N LEU A 139 7.45 0.79 16.86
CA LEU A 139 7.12 -0.22 17.85
C LEU A 139 7.19 0.34 19.28
N ASP A 140 8.20 1.16 19.56
CA ASP A 140 8.38 1.83 20.83
C ASP A 140 7.22 2.83 21.09
N GLY A 141 6.82 3.60 20.09
CA GLY A 141 5.66 4.50 20.18
C GLY A 141 4.34 3.78 20.43
N ILE A 142 4.12 2.65 19.74
CA ILE A 142 2.94 1.81 20.01
C ILE A 142 2.97 1.29 21.46
N SER A 143 4.10 0.78 21.93
CA SER A 143 4.26 0.29 23.30
C SER A 143 3.93 1.36 24.34
N GLN A 144 4.41 2.58 24.13
CA GLN A 144 4.14 3.73 25.01
C GLN A 144 2.66 4.12 25.01
N SER A 145 1.96 3.93 23.89
CA SER A 145 0.52 4.22 23.79
C SER A 145 -0.36 3.24 24.59
N PHE A 146 0.20 2.13 25.08
CA PHE A 146 -0.49 1.12 25.87
C PHE A 146 0.21 0.84 27.22
N PRO A 147 0.29 1.82 28.13
CA PRO A 147 1.10 1.73 29.37
C PRO A 147 0.65 0.62 30.33
N ASN A 148 -0.59 0.17 30.20
CA ASN A 148 -1.15 -0.92 31.04
C ASN A 148 -0.91 -2.33 30.45
N ARG A 149 -0.13 -2.46 29.39
CA ARG A 149 0.16 -3.71 28.67
C ARG A 149 1.65 -4.02 28.74
N ASN A 150 2.01 -5.10 29.39
CA ASN A 150 3.41 -5.58 29.50
C ASN A 150 3.75 -6.55 28.36
N THR A 151 3.47 -6.17 27.12
CA THR A 151 3.82 -7.03 25.97
C THR A 151 5.26 -6.73 25.55
N CYS A 152 6.13 -7.73 25.64
CA CYS A 152 7.51 -7.67 25.17
C CYS A 152 7.55 -7.94 23.66
N VAL A 153 7.95 -6.96 22.88
CA VAL A 153 8.05 -7.05 21.42
C VAL A 153 9.51 -7.30 21.03
N SER A 154 9.77 -8.38 20.28
CA SER A 154 11.06 -8.67 19.67
C SER A 154 10.98 -8.38 18.19
N PHE A 155 11.85 -7.51 17.67
CA PHE A 155 11.92 -7.15 16.26
C PHE A 155 13.24 -7.58 15.65
N ASP A 156 13.17 -8.44 14.64
CA ASP A 156 14.31 -8.92 13.87
C ASP A 156 14.22 -8.43 12.43
N CYS A 157 15.20 -7.64 12.03
CA CYS A 157 15.31 -7.05 10.71
C CYS A 157 16.79 -6.80 10.41
N SER A 158 17.21 -7.06 9.17
CA SER A 158 18.57 -6.75 8.74
C SER A 158 18.82 -5.23 8.75
N ASP A 159 19.99 -4.80 9.22
CA ASP A 159 20.41 -3.40 9.20
C ASP A 159 20.59 -2.88 7.76
N SER A 160 20.83 -3.78 6.81
CA SER A 160 20.97 -3.48 5.38
C SER A 160 19.65 -3.56 4.60
N LEU A 161 18.52 -3.77 5.27
CA LEU A 161 17.22 -3.83 4.60
C LEU A 161 16.90 -2.49 3.95
N PHE A 162 16.57 -2.55 2.67
CA PHE A 162 16.17 -1.39 1.88
C PHE A 162 14.87 -1.66 1.15
N LEU A 163 13.82 -0.92 1.46
CA LEU A 163 12.53 -0.99 0.80
C LEU A 163 12.30 0.29 0.00
N VAL A 164 12.06 0.16 -1.31
CA VAL A 164 11.70 1.29 -2.17
C VAL A 164 10.25 1.71 -1.96
N GLU A 165 9.92 2.96 -2.26
CA GLU A 165 8.53 3.41 -2.31
C GLU A 165 7.76 2.69 -3.45
N PRO A 166 6.49 2.34 -3.20
CA PRO A 166 5.65 2.60 -2.02
C PRO A 166 5.74 1.52 -0.92
N TYR A 167 6.61 0.51 -1.08
CA TYR A 167 6.64 -0.67 -0.20
C TYR A 167 7.07 -0.33 1.24
N ASN A 168 8.00 0.62 1.43
CA ASN A 168 8.41 1.07 2.75
C ASN A 168 7.23 1.64 3.56
N ILE A 169 6.43 2.53 2.98
CA ILE A 169 5.25 3.12 3.61
C ILE A 169 4.17 2.04 3.84
N PHE A 170 4.00 1.16 2.86
CA PHE A 170 3.00 0.09 2.97
C PHE A 170 3.32 -0.86 4.13
N VAL A 171 4.57 -1.34 4.22
CA VAL A 171 5.03 -2.24 5.30
C VAL A 171 4.98 -1.53 6.66
N TYR A 172 5.31 -0.23 6.73
CA TYR A 172 5.16 0.56 7.95
C TYR A 172 3.72 0.56 8.47
N ARG A 173 2.75 0.87 7.59
CA ARG A 173 1.32 0.88 7.95
C ARG A 173 0.80 -0.50 8.32
N LEU A 174 1.26 -1.52 7.61
CA LEU A 174 0.93 -2.91 7.88
C LEU A 174 1.43 -3.33 9.26
N LEU A 175 2.69 -3.03 9.58
CA LEU A 175 3.30 -3.29 10.87
C LEU A 175 2.57 -2.55 11.99
N LYS A 176 2.26 -1.26 11.79
CA LYS A 176 1.49 -0.46 12.76
C LYS A 176 0.16 -1.11 13.10
N GLU A 177 -0.60 -1.52 12.10
CA GLU A 177 -1.92 -2.14 12.30
C GLU A 177 -1.82 -3.50 13.00
N LEU A 178 -0.91 -4.37 12.54
CA LEU A 178 -0.74 -5.72 13.12
C LEU A 178 -0.29 -5.66 14.58
N VAL A 179 0.67 -4.79 14.90
CA VAL A 179 1.18 -4.68 16.28
C VAL A 179 0.14 -3.99 17.19
N THR A 180 -0.55 -2.97 16.68
CA THR A 180 -1.65 -2.34 17.43
C THR A 180 -2.75 -3.37 17.75
N ASN A 181 -3.04 -4.28 16.82
CA ASN A 181 -4.00 -5.37 17.04
C ASN A 181 -3.54 -6.32 18.14
N ILE A 182 -2.24 -6.64 18.23
CA ILE A 182 -1.71 -7.42 19.34
C ILE A 182 -1.95 -6.71 20.67
N TYR A 183 -1.60 -5.42 20.79
CA TYR A 183 -1.80 -4.66 22.03
C TYR A 183 -3.28 -4.53 22.42
N LYS A 184 -4.18 -4.43 21.44
CA LYS A 184 -5.63 -4.29 21.69
C LYS A 184 -6.33 -5.61 22.01
N HIS A 185 -5.93 -6.69 21.35
CA HIS A 185 -6.75 -7.91 21.29
C HIS A 185 -6.05 -9.17 21.79
N SER A 186 -4.71 -9.25 21.74
CA SER A 186 -4.01 -10.42 22.26
C SER A 186 -3.97 -10.41 23.78
N THR A 187 -4.08 -11.58 24.40
CA THR A 187 -3.82 -11.80 25.82
C THR A 187 -2.35 -12.11 26.10
N GLY A 188 -1.54 -12.21 25.04
CA GLY A 188 -0.14 -12.60 25.14
C GLY A 188 0.76 -11.51 25.72
N GLU A 189 1.85 -11.97 26.34
CA GLU A 189 2.90 -11.12 26.91
C GLU A 189 4.11 -10.96 25.99
N LYS A 190 4.15 -11.73 24.88
CA LYS A 190 5.26 -11.72 23.93
C LYS A 190 4.76 -11.62 22.50
N ALA A 191 5.44 -10.81 21.71
CA ALA A 191 5.25 -10.72 20.28
C ALA A 191 6.59 -10.77 19.55
N TRP A 192 6.61 -11.43 18.40
CA TRP A 192 7.79 -11.56 17.55
C TRP A 192 7.47 -11.04 16.17
N ILE A 193 8.37 -10.22 15.68
CA ILE A 193 8.25 -9.58 14.37
C ILE A 193 9.53 -9.89 13.62
N THR A 194 9.39 -10.44 12.42
CA THR A 194 10.52 -10.63 11.50
C THR A 194 10.20 -9.98 10.17
N LEU A 195 11.13 -9.20 9.66
CA LEU A 195 11.02 -8.55 8.35
C LEU A 195 12.26 -8.89 7.53
N THR A 196 12.03 -9.58 6.43
CA THR A 196 13.09 -9.99 5.50
C THR A 196 12.75 -9.58 4.08
N GLN A 197 13.77 -9.39 3.27
CA GLN A 197 13.67 -9.14 1.84
C GLN A 197 14.67 -10.04 1.13
N ASP A 198 14.20 -10.85 0.21
CA ASP A 198 15.04 -11.69 -0.64
C ASP A 198 14.45 -11.78 -2.06
N ASN A 199 15.30 -11.66 -3.08
CA ASN A 199 14.94 -11.82 -4.49
C ASN A 199 13.69 -11.02 -4.93
N GLY A 200 13.52 -9.79 -4.43
CA GLY A 200 12.38 -8.95 -4.74
C GLY A 200 11.08 -9.35 -4.03
N ILE A 201 11.17 -10.18 -2.99
CA ILE A 201 10.04 -10.58 -2.16
C ILE A 201 10.27 -10.05 -0.74
N ILE A 202 9.28 -9.35 -0.21
CA ILE A 202 9.26 -8.90 1.18
C ILE A 202 8.41 -9.90 1.97
N ILE A 203 8.93 -10.37 3.09
CA ILE A 203 8.21 -11.25 4.01
C ILE A 203 8.18 -10.58 5.38
N LEU A 204 6.97 -10.28 5.84
CA LEU A 204 6.71 -9.79 7.18
C LEU A 204 5.95 -10.86 7.96
N ASN A 205 6.52 -11.33 9.07
CA ASN A 205 5.83 -12.20 10.02
C ASN A 205 5.62 -11.43 11.33
N VAL A 206 4.39 -11.46 11.82
CA VAL A 206 4.02 -10.89 13.11
C VAL A 206 3.30 -11.97 13.89
N SER A 207 3.80 -12.33 15.04
CA SER A 207 3.22 -13.39 15.87
C SER A 207 3.16 -12.99 17.34
N ASP A 208 2.22 -13.57 18.06
CA ASP A 208 2.06 -13.40 19.51
C ASP A 208 1.90 -14.77 20.22
N ASN A 209 1.92 -14.75 21.53
CA ASN A 209 1.68 -15.93 22.36
C ASN A 209 0.34 -15.84 23.13
N GLY A 210 -0.65 -15.17 22.58
CA GLY A 210 -1.97 -15.07 23.17
C GLY A 210 -2.75 -16.40 23.15
N THR A 211 -3.95 -16.35 23.69
CA THR A 211 -4.84 -17.53 23.78
C THR A 211 -5.85 -17.64 22.63
N VAL A 212 -5.86 -16.66 21.72
CA VAL A 212 -6.82 -16.63 20.58
C VAL A 212 -6.34 -17.61 19.51
N ASP A 213 -7.27 -18.35 18.95
CA ASP A 213 -7.04 -19.33 17.89
C ASP A 213 -7.34 -18.75 16.52
N ALA A 214 -6.55 -19.06 15.50
CA ALA A 214 -6.73 -18.56 14.14
C ALA A 214 -8.10 -18.99 13.54
N ASP A 215 -8.61 -20.16 13.94
CA ASP A 215 -9.92 -20.66 13.50
C ASP A 215 -11.07 -19.77 14.00
N VAL A 216 -10.92 -19.16 15.17
CA VAL A 216 -11.89 -18.19 15.72
C VAL A 216 -11.89 -16.90 14.90
N LEU A 217 -10.73 -16.46 14.43
CA LEU A 217 -10.64 -15.26 13.58
C LEU A 217 -11.19 -15.47 12.18
N SER A 218 -11.12 -16.69 11.64
CA SER A 218 -11.66 -17.03 10.32
C SER A 218 -13.17 -17.20 10.32
N SER A 219 -13.77 -17.59 11.45
CA SER A 219 -15.20 -17.88 11.64
C SER A 219 -15.98 -16.72 12.25
N ALA A 220 -15.33 -15.79 12.92
CA ALA A 220 -15.98 -14.68 13.59
C ALA A 220 -16.40 -13.57 12.62
N ASP A 221 -17.56 -12.99 12.89
CA ASP A 221 -18.17 -11.87 12.16
C ASP A 221 -17.14 -10.92 11.52
N ARG A 222 -17.18 -10.81 10.19
CA ARG A 222 -16.35 -9.88 9.38
C ARG A 222 -16.41 -8.43 9.86
N LEU A 223 -17.42 -8.09 10.68
CA LEU A 223 -17.59 -6.77 11.29
C LEU A 223 -16.64 -6.52 12.46
N LYS A 224 -16.19 -7.55 13.18
CA LYS A 224 -15.29 -7.40 14.33
C LYS A 224 -13.81 -7.37 13.94
N HIS A 225 -13.45 -7.89 12.76
CA HIS A 225 -12.05 -7.98 12.28
C HIS A 225 -11.81 -7.14 11.02
N ARG A 226 -12.42 -5.95 10.96
CA ARG A 226 -12.25 -5.01 9.83
C ARG A 226 -10.78 -4.72 9.49
N GLY A 227 -9.92 -4.60 10.50
CA GLY A 227 -8.50 -4.32 10.31
C GLY A 227 -7.79 -5.40 9.48
N LEU A 228 -7.91 -6.67 9.87
CA LEU A 228 -7.30 -7.79 9.15
C LEU A 228 -7.90 -7.98 7.74
N ALA A 229 -9.20 -7.78 7.58
CA ALA A 229 -9.84 -7.85 6.26
C ALA A 229 -9.31 -6.75 5.32
N MET A 230 -9.17 -5.52 5.80
CA MET A 230 -8.59 -4.40 5.04
C MET A 230 -7.11 -4.64 4.70
N ILE A 231 -6.34 -5.20 5.63
CA ILE A 231 -4.95 -5.61 5.38
C ILE A 231 -4.91 -6.61 4.23
N THR A 232 -5.72 -7.67 4.31
CA THR A 232 -5.75 -8.73 3.30
C THR A 232 -6.12 -8.20 1.92
N GLU A 233 -7.08 -7.29 1.84
CA GLU A 233 -7.48 -6.64 0.58
C GLU A 233 -6.33 -5.81 0.01
N ARG A 234 -5.74 -4.92 0.82
CA ARG A 234 -4.62 -4.06 0.37
C ARG A 234 -3.39 -4.86 -0.05
N VAL A 235 -3.08 -5.95 0.64
CA VAL A 235 -1.96 -6.84 0.27
C VAL A 235 -2.25 -7.52 -1.08
N LYS A 236 -3.50 -7.95 -1.32
CA LYS A 236 -3.93 -8.50 -2.62
C LYS A 236 -3.84 -7.48 -3.75
N ASP A 237 -4.17 -6.22 -3.50
CA ASP A 237 -4.04 -5.14 -4.49
C ASP A 237 -2.58 -4.92 -4.92
N MET A 238 -1.64 -5.30 -4.07
CA MET A 238 -0.20 -5.31 -4.36
C MET A 238 0.31 -6.68 -4.86
N ASP A 239 -0.58 -7.56 -5.31
CA ASP A 239 -0.29 -8.94 -5.75
C ASP A 239 0.40 -9.80 -4.67
N GLY A 240 0.24 -9.43 -3.42
CA GLY A 240 0.75 -10.17 -2.26
C GLY A 240 -0.25 -11.18 -1.70
N SER A 241 0.17 -11.85 -0.64
CA SER A 241 -0.65 -12.80 0.10
C SER A 241 -0.51 -12.61 1.60
N VAL A 242 -1.60 -12.87 2.33
CA VAL A 242 -1.64 -12.90 3.80
C VAL A 242 -2.09 -14.29 4.22
N THR A 243 -1.33 -14.90 5.12
CA THR A 243 -1.66 -16.17 5.76
C THR A 243 -1.77 -15.96 7.26
N ILE A 244 -2.87 -16.39 7.85
CA ILE A 244 -3.09 -16.36 9.29
C ILE A 244 -3.09 -17.81 9.77
N SER A 245 -2.25 -18.11 10.76
CA SER A 245 -2.10 -19.46 11.31
C SER A 245 -1.92 -19.41 12.81
N ASN A 246 -2.10 -20.56 13.45
CA ASN A 246 -1.80 -20.70 14.88
C ASN A 246 -0.30 -20.67 15.10
N ASN A 247 0.11 -19.97 16.14
CA ASN A 247 1.49 -19.99 16.65
C ASN A 247 1.68 -21.15 17.65
N HIS A 248 2.90 -21.62 17.82
CA HIS A 248 3.24 -22.68 18.78
C HIS A 248 3.94 -22.10 20.02
N PRO A 249 3.53 -22.51 21.25
CA PRO A 249 2.49 -23.49 21.59
C PRO A 249 1.06 -22.94 21.49
N HIS A 250 0.86 -21.64 21.43
CA HIS A 250 -0.42 -20.94 21.30
C HIS A 250 -0.19 -19.52 20.78
N GLY A 251 -1.27 -18.86 20.33
CA GLY A 251 -1.25 -17.51 19.74
C GLY A 251 -1.46 -17.53 18.24
N ILE A 252 -1.29 -16.38 17.62
CA ILE A 252 -1.52 -16.16 16.20
C ILE A 252 -0.22 -15.75 15.51
N CYS A 253 -0.05 -16.25 14.30
CA CYS A 253 0.98 -15.81 13.37
C CYS A 253 0.32 -15.27 12.10
N VAL A 254 0.62 -14.01 11.75
CA VAL A 254 0.24 -13.38 10.50
C VAL A 254 1.48 -13.25 9.63
N GLN A 255 1.51 -13.98 8.54
CA GLN A 255 2.56 -13.88 7.53
C GLN A 255 2.03 -13.11 6.33
N THR A 256 2.77 -12.08 5.92
CA THR A 256 2.50 -11.31 4.70
C THR A 256 3.67 -11.47 3.75
N ILE A 257 3.36 -11.79 2.49
CA ILE A 257 4.32 -11.91 1.40
C ILE A 257 3.95 -10.88 0.34
N LEU A 258 4.90 -10.01 -0.02
CA LEU A 258 4.72 -8.93 -0.97
C LEU A 258 5.79 -9.04 -2.07
N PRO A 259 5.42 -9.31 -3.33
CA PRO A 259 6.34 -9.19 -4.45
C PRO A 259 6.59 -7.72 -4.78
N MET A 260 7.84 -7.29 -4.80
CA MET A 260 8.20 -5.97 -5.29
C MET A 260 8.21 -6.00 -6.83
N LYS A 261 7.23 -5.32 -7.42
CA LYS A 261 7.21 -5.04 -8.86
C LYS A 261 7.95 -3.71 -9.07
N GLY A 262 9.16 -3.77 -9.52
CA GLY A 262 9.94 -2.60 -9.87
C GLY A 262 11.03 -2.99 -10.83
N ASP A 263 11.19 -2.20 -11.86
CA ASP A 263 12.32 -2.29 -12.77
C ASP A 263 13.60 -2.19 -11.93
N VAL A 264 14.44 -3.22 -11.98
CA VAL A 264 15.72 -3.31 -11.26
C VAL A 264 16.67 -2.15 -11.61
N SER A 265 16.29 -1.34 -12.59
CA SER A 265 17.02 -0.16 -13.06
C SER A 265 17.06 1.01 -12.05
N TYR A 266 16.16 1.07 -11.06
CA TYR A 266 16.19 2.11 -10.02
C TYR A 266 17.26 1.88 -8.94
N GLN A 267 17.81 0.67 -8.83
CA GLN A 267 18.85 0.35 -7.83
C GLN A 267 20.22 1.01 -8.14
N HIS A 268 20.44 1.52 -9.35
CA HIS A 268 21.71 2.13 -9.75
C HIS A 268 21.80 3.65 -9.54
N PHE A 269 20.73 4.32 -9.11
CA PHE A 269 20.72 5.79 -8.93
C PHE A 269 21.01 6.28 -7.51
N VAL A 270 21.06 5.39 -6.51
CA VAL A 270 21.23 5.79 -5.08
C VAL A 270 22.65 5.52 -4.55
N SER A 271 23.54 4.96 -5.37
CA SER A 271 24.95 4.71 -5.00
C SER A 271 25.93 5.68 -5.67
N ARG A 272 25.63 6.98 -5.61
CA ARG A 272 26.63 8.03 -5.89
C ARG A 272 26.47 9.21 -4.95
#